data_b296fae86bf8d7b5e49170d9ad4f8123
#
_entry.id   b296fae86bf8d7b5e49170d9ad4f8123
#
_cell.length_a   1.000
_cell.length_b   1.000
_cell.length_c   1.000
_cell.angle_alpha   90.00
_cell.angle_beta   90.00
_cell.angle_gamma   90.00
#
_symmetry.space_group_name_H-M   'P 1'
#
loop_
_entity.id
_entity.type
_entity.pdbx_description
1 polymer ?
#
loop_
_entity_poly.entity_id
_entity_poly.type
_entity_poly.pdbx_seq_one_letter_code
_entity_poly.pdbx_strand_id
1 'polypeptide(L)'
;MTSSNSDASSYQSRAIPFLAAFNDIETHLRIALDAKRSDSFWWMVDRAVDKHLLSRQQGEVLKDYGNLRNAISHGRYHEGEPIAEPHPAVIEDIEMLRGILMDPPRALSILESTDVVTLTPASEVSKALRVIRLQGFAQIPIYEDHKFIQLLTTNTISRWVANDLADNNVLDARTIGDVLEMVKKIDDAVFLSRDITAQEAVDALINPDKNGRLPYAAIVTETGKRNERPLRIITSSDLAVLIEALNGR
;
A
#
# COMPACT_ATOMS: atom_id res chain seq x y z
N MET A 1 2.82 -65.36 -14.25
CA MET A 1 3.46 -64.50 -13.25
C MET A 1 3.53 -63.10 -13.82
N THR A 2 2.51 -62.29 -13.58
CA THR A 2 2.45 -60.90 -14.02
C THR A 2 2.40 -60.07 -12.72
N SER A 3 3.52 -59.46 -12.43
CA SER A 3 3.66 -58.52 -11.29
C SER A 3 2.86 -57.28 -11.59
N SER A 4 1.75 -57.10 -10.93
CA SER A 4 1.06 -55.79 -10.86
C SER A 4 1.88 -54.86 -9.96
N ASN A 5 2.62 -53.99 -10.60
CA ASN A 5 3.27 -52.88 -9.94
C ASN A 5 2.17 -51.88 -9.57
N SER A 6 1.76 -51.86 -8.33
CA SER A 6 0.85 -50.85 -7.79
C SER A 6 1.64 -49.54 -7.64
N ASP A 7 1.46 -48.62 -8.60
CA ASP A 7 1.76 -47.22 -8.41
C ASP A 7 0.87 -46.67 -7.30
N ALA A 8 1.28 -46.87 -6.05
CA ALA A 8 0.81 -46.08 -4.93
C ALA A 8 1.47 -44.73 -5.07
N SER A 9 0.91 -43.84 -5.91
CA SER A 9 1.15 -42.40 -5.82
C SER A 9 0.89 -42.01 -4.39
N SER A 10 1.96 -41.67 -3.65
CA SER A 10 1.85 -41.23 -2.28
C SER A 10 0.99 -39.97 -2.25
N TYR A 11 -0.27 -40.12 -1.90
CA TYR A 11 -1.19 -39.03 -1.69
C TYR A 11 -0.63 -38.16 -0.55
N GLN A 12 -0.10 -36.99 -0.88
CA GLN A 12 0.41 -36.05 0.10
C GLN A 12 -0.72 -35.13 0.50
N SER A 13 -1.24 -35.29 1.71
CA SER A 13 -2.33 -34.47 2.22
C SER A 13 -1.97 -32.98 2.19
N ARG A 14 -2.83 -32.20 1.56
CA ARG A 14 -2.72 -30.73 1.48
C ARG A 14 -3.10 -30.05 2.77
N ALA A 15 -3.73 -30.77 3.71
CA ALA A 15 -4.04 -30.25 5.03
C ALA A 15 -2.77 -29.87 5.83
N ILE A 16 -1.66 -30.62 5.65
CA ILE A 16 -0.41 -30.37 6.38
C ILE A 16 0.19 -28.99 6.05
N PRO A 17 0.49 -28.65 4.77
CA PRO A 17 1.05 -27.33 4.45
C PRO A 17 0.08 -26.20 4.78
N PHE A 18 -1.23 -26.38 4.61
CA PHE A 18 -2.23 -25.39 5.01
C PHE A 18 -2.19 -25.09 6.51
N LEU A 19 -2.23 -26.15 7.34
CA LEU A 19 -2.18 -26.00 8.79
C LEU A 19 -0.87 -25.37 9.28
N ALA A 20 0.25 -25.72 8.64
CA ALA A 20 1.54 -25.10 8.94
C ALA A 20 1.52 -23.59 8.68
N ALA A 21 1.11 -23.18 7.46
CA ALA A 21 1.01 -21.77 7.09
C ALA A 21 0.02 -21.01 8.00
N PHE A 22 -1.13 -21.61 8.31
CA PHE A 22 -2.11 -21.01 9.21
C PHE A 22 -1.55 -20.79 10.62
N ASN A 23 -0.86 -21.79 11.18
CA ASN A 23 -0.26 -21.69 12.51
C ASN A 23 0.86 -20.63 12.57
N ASP A 24 1.63 -20.50 11.49
CA ASP A 24 2.65 -19.45 11.37
C ASP A 24 2.01 -18.07 11.38
N ILE A 25 0.93 -17.87 10.60
CA ILE A 25 0.15 -16.62 10.58
C ILE A 25 -0.43 -16.32 11.96
N GLU A 26 -1.10 -17.29 12.60
CA GLU A 26 -1.69 -17.10 13.92
C GLU A 26 -0.62 -16.71 14.95
N THR A 27 0.53 -17.36 14.92
CA THR A 27 1.65 -17.07 15.82
C THR A 27 2.21 -15.68 15.57
N HIS A 28 2.40 -15.31 14.28
CA HIS A 28 2.88 -13.97 13.91
C HIS A 28 1.93 -12.87 14.37
N LEU A 29 0.63 -13.02 14.10
CA LEU A 29 -0.39 -12.06 14.53
C LEU A 29 -0.41 -11.91 16.06
N ARG A 30 -0.30 -13.02 16.80
CA ARG A 30 -0.26 -13.00 18.26
C ARG A 30 0.90 -12.19 18.81
N ILE A 31 2.07 -12.34 18.21
CA ILE A 31 3.28 -11.58 18.59
C ILE A 31 3.15 -10.12 18.18
N ALA A 32 2.79 -9.84 16.92
CA ALA A 32 2.69 -8.48 16.38
C ALA A 32 1.64 -7.60 17.07
N LEU A 33 0.58 -8.24 17.62
CA LEU A 33 -0.51 -7.56 18.29
C LEU A 33 -0.38 -7.56 19.82
N ASP A 34 0.63 -8.24 20.39
CA ASP A 34 0.75 -8.50 21.83
C ASP A 34 -0.54 -9.15 22.39
N ALA A 35 -1.10 -10.10 21.62
CA ALA A 35 -2.39 -10.70 21.92
C ALA A 35 -2.28 -11.75 23.03
N LYS A 36 -3.25 -11.75 23.94
CA LYS A 36 -3.32 -12.72 25.03
C LYS A 36 -3.73 -14.10 24.50
N ARG A 37 -3.49 -15.14 25.29
CA ARG A 37 -3.94 -16.51 24.97
C ARG A 37 -5.46 -16.65 24.85
N SER A 38 -6.21 -15.78 25.55
CA SER A 38 -7.67 -15.73 25.51
C SER A 38 -8.23 -15.06 24.26
N ASP A 39 -7.41 -14.30 23.52
CA ASP A 39 -7.87 -13.56 22.37
C ASP A 39 -8.05 -14.51 21.19
N SER A 40 -9.22 -14.43 20.54
CA SER A 40 -9.57 -15.32 19.45
C SER A 40 -8.82 -14.92 18.16
N PHE A 41 -8.68 -15.89 17.23
CA PHE A 41 -8.10 -15.64 15.94
C PHE A 41 -8.85 -14.53 15.18
N TRP A 42 -10.20 -14.52 15.20
CA TRP A 42 -11.03 -13.49 14.58
C TRP A 42 -10.74 -12.10 15.12
N TRP A 43 -10.63 -11.98 16.46
CA TRP A 43 -10.24 -10.72 17.07
C TRP A 43 -8.86 -10.25 16.62
N MET A 44 -7.88 -11.17 16.51
CA MET A 44 -6.54 -10.84 16.01
C MET A 44 -6.59 -10.37 14.55
N VAL A 45 -7.38 -11.00 13.71
CA VAL A 45 -7.56 -10.60 12.31
C VAL A 45 -8.19 -9.19 12.22
N ASP A 46 -9.28 -8.93 12.94
CA ASP A 46 -9.91 -7.60 12.97
C ASP A 46 -8.91 -6.54 13.45
N ARG A 47 -8.15 -6.86 14.50
CA ARG A 47 -7.13 -5.93 15.01
C ARG A 47 -5.97 -5.71 14.06
N ALA A 48 -5.58 -6.71 13.27
CA ALA A 48 -4.56 -6.59 12.23
C ALA A 48 -5.04 -5.67 11.09
N VAL A 49 -6.30 -5.76 10.70
CA VAL A 49 -6.92 -4.83 9.74
C VAL A 49 -6.95 -3.40 10.28
N ASP A 50 -7.37 -3.21 11.54
CA ASP A 50 -7.38 -1.90 12.19
C ASP A 50 -5.99 -1.25 12.27
N LYS A 51 -4.95 -2.08 12.41
CA LYS A 51 -3.53 -1.63 12.45
C LYS A 51 -2.85 -1.59 11.08
N HIS A 52 -3.59 -1.79 10.01
CA HIS A 52 -3.06 -1.77 8.63
C HIS A 52 -1.98 -2.83 8.33
N LEU A 53 -1.94 -3.91 9.10
CA LEU A 53 -1.11 -5.09 8.83
C LEU A 53 -1.72 -5.96 7.72
N LEU A 54 -3.03 -5.88 7.55
CA LEU A 54 -3.82 -6.58 6.54
C LEU A 54 -4.80 -5.61 5.90
N SER A 55 -5.07 -5.79 4.61
CA SER A 55 -6.24 -5.18 3.98
C SER A 55 -7.52 -5.82 4.51
N ARG A 56 -8.65 -5.13 4.37
CA ARG A 56 -9.96 -5.68 4.74
C ARG A 56 -10.24 -7.00 4.01
N GLN A 57 -9.92 -7.08 2.72
CA GLN A 57 -10.13 -8.29 1.93
C GLN A 57 -9.29 -9.45 2.43
N GLN A 58 -8.01 -9.24 2.74
CA GLN A 58 -7.13 -10.26 3.33
C GLN A 58 -7.65 -10.74 4.69
N GLY A 59 -8.20 -9.82 5.50
CA GLY A 59 -8.82 -10.17 6.77
C GLY A 59 -10.01 -11.11 6.62
N GLU A 60 -10.91 -10.84 5.66
CA GLU A 60 -12.06 -11.73 5.40
C GLU A 60 -11.61 -13.11 4.90
N VAL A 61 -10.65 -13.17 3.98
CA VAL A 61 -10.06 -14.44 3.50
C VAL A 61 -9.45 -15.24 4.66
N LEU A 62 -8.70 -14.58 5.56
CA LEU A 62 -8.12 -15.26 6.72
C LEU A 62 -9.17 -15.80 7.70
N LYS A 63 -10.31 -15.12 7.85
CA LYS A 63 -11.43 -15.63 8.65
C LYS A 63 -12.02 -16.90 8.03
N ASP A 64 -12.18 -16.93 6.70
CA ASP A 64 -12.63 -18.14 6.00
C ASP A 64 -11.64 -19.30 6.17
N TYR A 65 -10.33 -19.01 6.13
CA TYR A 65 -9.29 -20.00 6.41
C TYR A 65 -9.32 -20.47 7.87
N GLY A 66 -9.71 -19.62 8.82
CA GLY A 66 -9.99 -20.01 10.19
C GLY A 66 -11.11 -21.05 10.31
N ASN A 67 -12.19 -20.88 9.54
CA ASN A 67 -13.28 -21.85 9.44
C ASN A 67 -12.80 -23.18 8.82
N LEU A 68 -12.04 -23.13 7.73
CA LEU A 68 -11.47 -24.30 7.09
C LEU A 68 -10.52 -25.06 8.03
N ARG A 69 -9.63 -24.34 8.72
CA ARG A 69 -8.72 -24.91 9.73
C ARG A 69 -9.49 -25.66 10.82
N ASN A 70 -10.60 -25.09 11.29
CA ASN A 70 -11.43 -25.75 12.31
C ASN A 70 -12.08 -27.02 11.75
N ALA A 71 -12.56 -27.00 10.52
CA ALA A 71 -13.12 -28.19 9.87
C ALA A 71 -12.08 -29.32 9.71
N ILE A 72 -10.84 -28.97 9.36
CA ILE A 72 -9.73 -29.93 9.21
C ILE A 72 -9.31 -30.48 10.57
N SER A 73 -9.12 -29.62 11.58
CA SER A 73 -8.51 -30.01 12.87
C SER A 73 -9.50 -30.63 13.86
N HIS A 74 -10.78 -30.26 13.82
CA HIS A 74 -11.83 -30.68 14.74
C HIS A 74 -12.98 -31.42 14.07
N GLY A 75 -12.91 -31.60 12.75
CA GLY A 75 -13.87 -32.40 12.00
C GLY A 75 -13.78 -33.88 12.36
N ARG A 76 -14.82 -34.64 12.01
CA ARG A 76 -14.79 -36.09 12.15
C ARG A 76 -13.80 -36.66 11.13
N TYR A 77 -12.91 -37.51 11.59
CA TYR A 77 -12.05 -38.28 10.71
C TYR A 77 -12.81 -39.47 10.16
N HIS A 78 -12.68 -39.72 8.85
CA HIS A 78 -13.16 -40.92 8.22
C HIS A 78 -11.94 -41.78 7.87
N GLU A 79 -11.83 -42.97 8.47
CA GLU A 79 -10.70 -43.88 8.28
C GLU A 79 -9.30 -43.28 8.55
N GLY A 80 -9.24 -42.26 9.41
CA GLY A 80 -7.98 -41.57 9.76
C GLY A 80 -7.67 -40.34 8.92
N GLU A 81 -8.48 -40.04 7.89
CA GLU A 81 -8.34 -38.87 7.02
C GLU A 81 -9.25 -37.70 7.46
N PRO A 82 -8.82 -36.44 7.34
CA PRO A 82 -9.66 -35.29 7.64
C PRO A 82 -10.85 -35.20 6.67
N ILE A 83 -12.00 -34.74 7.15
CA ILE A 83 -13.22 -34.61 6.33
C ILE A 83 -13.14 -33.49 5.27
N ALA A 84 -12.13 -32.65 5.32
CA ALA A 84 -11.92 -31.55 4.38
C ALA A 84 -10.46 -31.50 3.96
N GLU A 85 -10.24 -31.30 2.66
CA GLU A 85 -8.93 -31.09 2.07
C GLU A 85 -8.91 -29.70 1.39
N PRO A 86 -7.87 -28.88 1.63
CA PRO A 86 -7.75 -27.59 0.96
C PRO A 86 -7.59 -27.75 -0.56
N HIS A 87 -8.25 -26.90 -1.33
CA HIS A 87 -7.98 -26.80 -2.76
C HIS A 87 -6.54 -26.27 -2.98
N PRO A 88 -5.81 -26.69 -4.05
CA PRO A 88 -4.45 -26.20 -4.33
C PRO A 88 -4.31 -24.67 -4.28
N ALA A 89 -5.24 -23.94 -4.89
CA ALA A 89 -5.25 -22.48 -4.86
C ALA A 89 -5.32 -21.89 -3.44
N VAL A 90 -5.96 -22.58 -2.48
CA VAL A 90 -6.03 -22.16 -1.09
C VAL A 90 -4.65 -22.25 -0.41
N ILE A 91 -3.85 -23.27 -0.81
CA ILE A 91 -2.47 -23.39 -0.30
C ILE A 91 -1.61 -22.23 -0.82
N GLU A 92 -1.71 -21.93 -2.11
CA GLU A 92 -0.98 -20.83 -2.73
C GLU A 92 -1.36 -19.49 -2.08
N ASP A 93 -2.65 -19.24 -1.88
CA ASP A 93 -3.16 -18.02 -1.25
C ASP A 93 -2.70 -17.86 0.21
N ILE A 94 -2.77 -18.92 1.04
CA ILE A 94 -2.37 -18.82 2.44
C ILE A 94 -0.85 -18.66 2.59
N GLU A 95 -0.05 -19.29 1.72
CA GLU A 95 1.39 -19.13 1.68
C GLU A 95 1.79 -17.69 1.27
N MET A 96 1.07 -17.12 0.30
CA MET A 96 1.24 -15.72 -0.09
C MET A 96 0.92 -14.77 1.06
N LEU A 97 -0.23 -14.97 1.74
CA LEU A 97 -0.62 -14.16 2.90
C LEU A 97 0.40 -14.28 4.04
N ARG A 98 0.93 -15.48 4.26
CA ARG A 98 2.01 -15.70 5.21
C ARG A 98 3.25 -14.89 4.86
N GLY A 99 3.65 -14.91 3.58
CA GLY A 99 4.80 -14.13 3.09
C GLY A 99 4.61 -12.63 3.30
N ILE A 100 3.46 -12.08 2.93
CA ILE A 100 3.13 -10.66 3.10
C ILE A 100 3.15 -10.23 4.57
N LEU A 101 2.66 -11.07 5.47
CA LEU A 101 2.63 -10.76 6.90
C LEU A 101 4.02 -10.83 7.54
N MET A 102 4.83 -11.84 7.18
CA MET A 102 6.15 -12.06 7.78
C MET A 102 7.23 -11.16 7.22
N ASP A 103 7.15 -10.82 5.92
CA ASP A 103 8.06 -9.92 5.23
C ASP A 103 7.27 -8.96 4.33
N PRO A 104 6.65 -7.93 4.89
CA PRO A 104 5.81 -7.01 4.14
C PRO A 104 6.61 -6.31 3.04
N PRO A 105 6.15 -6.36 1.78
CA PRO A 105 6.86 -5.73 0.67
C PRO A 105 6.94 -4.22 0.87
N ARG A 106 8.14 -3.64 0.67
CA ARG A 106 8.37 -2.20 0.81
C ARG A 106 7.89 -1.47 -0.44
N ALA A 107 7.23 -0.33 -0.27
CA ALA A 107 6.73 0.46 -1.40
C ALA A 107 7.83 0.83 -2.39
N LEU A 108 9.01 1.25 -1.90
CA LEU A 108 10.15 1.62 -2.75
C LEU A 108 10.81 0.44 -3.47
N SER A 109 10.61 -0.81 -3.02
CA SER A 109 11.14 -1.99 -3.74
C SER A 109 10.22 -2.43 -4.89
N ILE A 110 8.95 -2.03 -4.85
CA ILE A 110 7.94 -2.35 -5.87
C ILE A 110 7.92 -1.29 -6.97
N LEU A 111 7.99 -0.02 -6.57
CA LEU A 111 7.88 1.09 -7.49
C LEU A 111 9.20 1.35 -8.21
N GLU A 112 9.13 1.61 -9.51
CA GLU A 112 10.31 1.98 -10.29
C GLU A 112 10.99 3.23 -9.69
N SER A 113 12.32 3.23 -9.69
CA SER A 113 13.09 4.39 -9.25
C SER A 113 12.91 5.56 -10.24
N THR A 114 12.41 6.68 -9.75
CA THR A 114 12.28 7.91 -10.54
C THR A 114 12.85 9.07 -9.75
N ASP A 115 13.61 9.94 -10.45
CA ASP A 115 14.11 11.17 -9.83
C ASP A 115 12.95 12.10 -9.49
N VAL A 116 12.94 12.60 -8.25
CA VAL A 116 11.93 13.57 -7.82
C VAL A 116 12.38 14.97 -8.25
N VAL A 117 11.61 15.57 -9.14
CA VAL A 117 11.80 16.97 -9.53
C VAL A 117 11.21 17.87 -8.44
N THR A 118 12.03 18.74 -7.87
CA THR A 118 11.61 19.78 -6.92
C THR A 118 11.86 21.17 -7.51
N LEU A 119 11.02 22.12 -7.16
CA LEU A 119 11.21 23.54 -7.51
C LEU A 119 11.18 24.38 -6.24
N THR A 120 11.54 25.66 -6.37
CA THR A 120 11.51 26.63 -5.25
C THR A 120 10.44 27.68 -5.47
N PRO A 121 9.99 28.42 -4.43
CA PRO A 121 9.05 29.53 -4.61
C PRO A 121 9.56 30.59 -5.59
N ALA A 122 10.88 30.83 -5.63
CA ALA A 122 11.51 31.78 -6.57
C ALA A 122 11.63 31.26 -8.00
N SER A 123 11.33 29.99 -8.26
CA SER A 123 11.35 29.44 -9.64
C SER A 123 10.24 30.03 -10.47
N GLU A 124 10.51 30.25 -11.76
CA GLU A 124 9.47 30.70 -12.72
C GLU A 124 8.42 29.60 -12.94
N VAL A 125 7.16 29.98 -13.11
CA VAL A 125 6.05 29.07 -13.45
C VAL A 125 6.33 28.30 -14.74
N SER A 126 7.02 28.92 -15.69
CA SER A 126 7.46 28.32 -16.97
C SER A 126 8.23 27.00 -16.75
N LYS A 127 9.02 26.87 -15.67
CA LYS A 127 9.73 25.63 -15.31
C LYS A 127 8.75 24.54 -14.91
N ALA A 128 7.76 24.85 -14.09
CA ALA A 128 6.73 23.89 -13.69
C ALA A 128 5.92 23.41 -14.91
N LEU A 129 5.50 24.35 -15.77
CA LEU A 129 4.78 24.02 -17.01
C LEU A 129 5.60 23.13 -17.94
N ARG A 130 6.92 23.33 -18.00
CA ARG A 130 7.83 22.46 -18.76
C ARG A 130 7.89 21.04 -18.19
N VAL A 131 7.99 20.90 -16.86
CA VAL A 131 7.99 19.60 -16.19
C VAL A 131 6.69 18.85 -16.46
N ILE A 132 5.54 19.52 -16.31
CA ILE A 132 4.22 18.94 -16.60
C ILE A 132 4.14 18.48 -18.05
N ARG A 133 4.56 19.33 -19.01
CA ARG A 133 4.47 19.03 -20.43
C ARG A 133 5.38 17.89 -20.87
N LEU A 134 6.61 17.82 -20.36
CA LEU A 134 7.62 16.86 -20.82
C LEU A 134 7.61 15.55 -20.04
N GLN A 135 7.25 15.57 -18.77
CA GLN A 135 7.32 14.44 -17.87
C GLN A 135 5.95 13.94 -17.41
N GLY A 136 4.88 14.69 -17.71
CA GLY A 136 3.52 14.31 -17.32
C GLY A 136 3.22 14.41 -15.82
N PHE A 137 4.11 15.02 -15.03
CA PHE A 137 3.92 15.12 -13.58
C PHE A 137 2.79 16.08 -13.24
N ALA A 138 1.81 15.58 -12.50
CA ALA A 138 0.66 16.38 -12.05
C ALA A 138 0.88 17.04 -10.67
N GLN A 139 1.92 16.62 -9.95
CA GLN A 139 2.29 17.11 -8.63
C GLN A 139 3.80 17.38 -8.59
N ILE A 140 4.19 18.57 -8.16
CA ILE A 140 5.58 18.99 -8.03
C ILE A 140 5.78 19.52 -6.60
N PRO A 141 6.63 18.91 -5.77
CA PRO A 141 6.92 19.41 -4.43
C PRO A 141 7.79 20.66 -4.52
N ILE A 142 7.39 21.68 -3.78
CA ILE A 142 8.12 22.94 -3.65
C ILE A 142 8.89 22.93 -2.35
N TYR A 143 10.20 23.13 -2.46
CA TYR A 143 11.13 23.14 -1.35
C TYR A 143 11.91 24.47 -1.30
N GLU A 144 12.22 24.91 -0.11
CA GLU A 144 13.13 26.02 0.15
C GLU A 144 14.03 25.67 1.33
N ASP A 145 15.33 25.82 1.19
CA ASP A 145 16.33 25.49 2.23
C ASP A 145 16.11 24.10 2.86
N HIS A 146 15.89 23.09 2.01
CA HIS A 146 15.59 21.70 2.39
C HIS A 146 14.27 21.49 3.12
N LYS A 147 13.41 22.50 3.22
CA LYS A 147 12.08 22.38 3.83
C LYS A 147 11.01 22.32 2.76
N PHE A 148 10.12 21.38 2.90
CA PHE A 148 8.90 21.34 2.09
C PHE A 148 8.03 22.55 2.42
N ILE A 149 7.70 23.31 1.40
CA ILE A 149 6.80 24.47 1.49
C ILE A 149 5.38 24.02 1.19
N GLN A 150 5.16 23.46 -0.01
CA GLN A 150 3.83 23.09 -0.48
C GLN A 150 3.92 22.12 -1.67
N LEU A 151 2.82 21.44 -1.99
CA LEU A 151 2.65 20.69 -3.20
C LEU A 151 2.03 21.58 -4.29
N LEU A 152 2.73 21.80 -5.40
CA LEU A 152 2.19 22.45 -6.57
C LEU A 152 1.49 21.40 -7.44
N THR A 153 0.17 21.55 -7.62
CA THR A 153 -0.65 20.63 -8.42
C THR A 153 -1.07 21.28 -9.73
N THR A 154 -1.42 20.46 -10.73
CA THR A 154 -2.05 20.96 -11.96
C THR A 154 -3.34 21.72 -11.68
N ASN A 155 -4.09 21.33 -10.64
CA ASN A 155 -5.28 22.05 -10.18
C ASN A 155 -4.96 23.46 -9.68
N THR A 156 -3.87 23.62 -8.92
CA THR A 156 -3.42 24.93 -8.46
C THR A 156 -3.03 25.81 -9.62
N ILE A 157 -2.27 25.27 -10.58
CA ILE A 157 -1.89 26.01 -11.81
C ILE A 157 -3.13 26.39 -12.62
N SER A 158 -4.10 25.50 -12.80
CA SER A 158 -5.34 25.80 -13.51
C SER A 158 -6.15 26.91 -12.85
N ARG A 159 -6.22 26.93 -11.52
CA ARG A 159 -6.89 28.01 -10.76
C ARG A 159 -6.15 29.33 -10.93
N TRP A 160 -4.83 29.32 -10.86
CA TRP A 160 -4.03 30.50 -11.12
C TRP A 160 -4.26 31.03 -12.55
N VAL A 161 -4.15 30.18 -13.58
CA VAL A 161 -4.41 30.58 -14.96
C VAL A 161 -5.80 31.20 -15.12
N ALA A 162 -6.84 30.56 -14.56
CA ALA A 162 -8.20 31.07 -14.66
C ALA A 162 -8.36 32.43 -13.97
N ASN A 163 -7.69 32.67 -12.85
CA ASN A 163 -7.73 33.92 -12.15
C ASN A 163 -6.94 35.03 -12.85
N ASP A 164 -5.76 34.69 -13.39
CA ASP A 164 -4.86 35.64 -14.03
C ASP A 164 -5.45 36.12 -15.38
N LEU A 165 -6.07 35.22 -16.15
CA LEU A 165 -6.76 35.57 -17.41
C LEU A 165 -8.05 36.39 -17.22
N ALA A 166 -8.63 36.38 -16.01
CA ALA A 166 -9.92 37.01 -15.75
C ALA A 166 -9.86 38.54 -15.80
N ASP A 167 -8.69 39.18 -15.63
CA ASP A 167 -8.56 40.62 -15.57
C ASP A 167 -8.27 41.23 -16.97
N ASN A 168 -7.34 40.66 -17.74
CA ASN A 168 -6.85 41.27 -19.01
C ASN A 168 -6.64 40.29 -20.17
N ASN A 169 -6.99 39.01 -20.01
CA ASN A 169 -6.73 37.90 -20.95
C ASN A 169 -5.24 37.68 -21.29
N VAL A 170 -4.31 38.10 -20.44
CA VAL A 170 -2.87 37.90 -20.59
C VAL A 170 -2.33 37.13 -19.41
N LEU A 171 -1.54 36.10 -19.68
CA LEU A 171 -0.80 35.40 -18.60
C LEU A 171 0.46 36.17 -18.26
N ASP A 172 0.53 36.69 -17.05
CA ASP A 172 1.73 37.34 -16.53
C ASP A 172 2.80 36.31 -16.17
N ALA A 173 4.05 36.64 -16.51
CA ALA A 173 5.18 35.79 -16.03
C ALA A 173 5.32 35.94 -14.52
N ARG A 174 5.04 34.86 -13.81
CA ARG A 174 5.01 34.82 -12.35
C ARG A 174 6.01 33.80 -11.81
N THR A 175 6.34 33.98 -10.53
CA THR A 175 7.05 32.97 -9.77
C THR A 175 6.09 31.89 -9.26
N ILE A 176 6.63 30.74 -8.88
CA ILE A 176 5.84 29.69 -8.21
C ILE A 176 5.25 30.22 -6.92
N GLY A 177 5.95 31.11 -6.21
CA GLY A 177 5.45 31.78 -4.99
C GLY A 177 4.08 32.44 -5.22
N ASP A 178 3.94 33.20 -6.31
CA ASP A 178 2.67 33.85 -6.67
C ASP A 178 1.54 32.84 -6.92
N VAL A 179 1.87 31.71 -7.56
CA VAL A 179 0.89 30.64 -7.81
C VAL A 179 0.49 29.91 -6.54
N LEU A 180 1.41 29.76 -5.56
CA LEU A 180 1.15 29.09 -4.29
C LEU A 180 0.11 29.84 -3.43
N GLU A 181 -0.10 31.12 -3.63
CA GLU A 181 -1.18 31.87 -2.98
C GLU A 181 -2.57 31.32 -3.32
N MET A 182 -2.70 30.62 -4.47
CA MET A 182 -3.93 29.96 -4.90
C MET A 182 -4.10 28.54 -4.34
N VAL A 183 -3.11 28.01 -3.62
CA VAL A 183 -3.16 26.66 -3.03
C VAL A 183 -4.23 26.62 -1.94
N LYS A 184 -5.06 25.61 -2.01
CA LYS A 184 -6.01 25.28 -0.94
C LYS A 184 -5.39 24.24 -0.01
N LYS A 185 -5.86 24.19 1.24
CA LYS A 185 -5.44 23.16 2.21
C LYS A 185 -5.67 21.72 1.75
N ILE A 186 -6.50 21.53 0.72
CA ILE A 186 -6.75 20.22 0.10
C ILE A 186 -5.59 19.75 -0.78
N ASP A 187 -4.73 20.67 -1.26
CA ASP A 187 -3.57 20.35 -2.10
C ASP A 187 -2.37 19.99 -1.21
N ASP A 188 -2.54 19.08 -0.26
CA ASP A 188 -1.51 18.67 0.69
C ASP A 188 -0.94 17.28 0.37
N ALA A 189 0.23 17.00 0.93
CA ALA A 189 0.90 15.72 0.83
C ALA A 189 1.13 15.13 2.23
N VAL A 190 1.06 13.79 2.33
CA VAL A 190 1.54 13.06 3.50
C VAL A 190 3.02 12.73 3.34
N PHE A 191 3.72 12.56 4.46
CA PHE A 191 5.13 12.18 4.47
C PHE A 191 5.30 10.79 5.05
N LEU A 192 6.03 9.95 4.32
CA LEU A 192 6.26 8.54 4.64
C LEU A 192 7.76 8.27 4.71
N SER A 193 8.17 7.36 5.59
CA SER A 193 9.57 6.93 5.67
C SER A 193 9.94 6.03 4.49
N ARG A 194 11.24 5.90 4.20
CA ARG A 194 11.72 5.00 3.16
C ARG A 194 11.36 3.53 3.39
N ASP A 195 11.15 3.15 4.66
CA ASP A 195 10.84 1.78 5.05
C ASP A 195 9.34 1.47 5.02
N ILE A 196 8.53 2.40 4.49
CA ILE A 196 7.08 2.21 4.40
C ILE A 196 6.73 0.96 3.61
N THR A 197 5.80 0.16 4.12
CA THR A 197 5.29 -1.01 3.40
C THR A 197 4.34 -0.58 2.28
N ALA A 198 4.11 -1.47 1.30
CA ALA A 198 3.15 -1.23 0.22
C ALA A 198 1.74 -1.00 0.78
N GLN A 199 1.32 -1.78 1.81
CA GLN A 199 0.01 -1.63 2.43
C GLN A 199 -0.15 -0.26 3.11
N GLU A 200 0.84 0.16 3.91
CA GLU A 200 0.81 1.47 4.57
C GLU A 200 0.82 2.62 3.56
N ALA A 201 1.55 2.48 2.44
CA ALA A 201 1.57 3.49 1.38
C ALA A 201 0.21 3.59 0.66
N VAL A 202 -0.44 2.45 0.37
CA VAL A 202 -1.81 2.43 -0.16
C VAL A 202 -2.77 3.10 0.82
N ASP A 203 -2.74 2.69 2.10
CA ASP A 203 -3.62 3.22 3.13
C ASP A 203 -3.45 4.72 3.33
N ALA A 204 -2.23 5.23 3.26
CA ALA A 204 -1.94 6.65 3.37
C ALA A 204 -2.60 7.49 2.25
N LEU A 205 -2.85 6.91 1.08
CA LEU A 205 -3.46 7.59 -0.06
C LEU A 205 -4.98 7.41 -0.16
N ILE A 206 -5.52 6.29 0.34
CA ILE A 206 -6.96 5.98 0.20
C ILE A 206 -7.78 6.28 1.45
N ASN A 207 -7.14 6.41 2.62
CA ASN A 207 -7.84 6.73 3.85
C ASN A 207 -7.84 8.25 4.09
N PRO A 208 -9.02 8.85 4.30
CA PRO A 208 -9.10 10.28 4.54
C PRO A 208 -8.52 10.66 5.90
N ASP A 209 -8.00 11.88 5.99
CA ASP A 209 -7.57 12.50 7.24
C ASP A 209 -8.76 12.75 8.19
N LYS A 210 -8.49 13.32 9.37
CA LYS A 210 -9.50 13.67 10.39
C LYS A 210 -10.59 14.63 9.86
N ASN A 211 -10.35 15.30 8.74
CA ASN A 211 -11.28 16.24 8.09
C ASN A 211 -11.98 15.62 6.86
N GLY A 212 -11.83 14.31 6.63
CA GLY A 212 -12.42 13.61 5.50
C GLY A 212 -11.72 13.89 4.17
N ARG A 213 -10.43 14.29 4.16
CA ARG A 213 -9.68 14.66 2.95
C ARG A 213 -8.64 13.61 2.62
N LEU A 214 -8.56 13.26 1.33
CA LEU A 214 -7.48 12.43 0.80
C LEU A 214 -6.29 13.32 0.41
N PRO A 215 -5.04 12.89 0.66
CA PRO A 215 -3.86 13.58 0.18
C PRO A 215 -3.74 13.46 -1.34
N TYR A 216 -3.17 14.47 -1.98
CA TYR A 216 -2.87 14.43 -3.42
C TYR A 216 -1.68 13.55 -3.76
N ALA A 217 -0.76 13.38 -2.82
CA ALA A 217 0.41 12.53 -2.96
C ALA A 217 0.97 12.14 -1.59
N ALA A 218 1.75 11.06 -1.59
CA ALA A 218 2.66 10.75 -0.48
C ALA A 218 4.10 11.03 -0.92
N ILE A 219 4.83 11.81 -0.11
CA ILE A 219 6.24 12.10 -0.33
C ILE A 219 7.05 11.19 0.58
N VAL A 220 7.82 10.30 -0.03
CA VAL A 220 8.73 9.43 0.73
C VAL A 220 10.04 10.16 0.94
N THR A 221 10.48 10.20 2.17
CA THR A 221 11.78 10.75 2.60
C THR A 221 12.51 9.72 3.46
N GLU A 222 13.73 10.02 3.90
CA GLU A 222 14.52 9.03 4.66
C GLU A 222 13.80 8.57 5.95
N THR A 223 13.24 9.52 6.71
CA THR A 223 12.56 9.21 7.99
C THR A 223 11.11 9.70 8.05
N GLY A 224 10.52 10.10 6.94
CA GLY A 224 9.14 10.60 6.87
C GLY A 224 8.97 12.05 7.29
N LYS A 225 10.04 12.85 7.28
CA LYS A 225 10.00 14.26 7.72
C LYS A 225 9.95 15.24 6.55
N ARG A 226 9.26 16.36 6.77
CA ARG A 226 9.09 17.44 5.77
C ARG A 226 10.39 18.21 5.44
N ASN A 227 11.39 18.13 6.31
CA ASN A 227 12.68 18.81 6.14
C ASN A 227 13.77 17.89 5.57
N GLU A 228 13.38 16.83 4.91
CA GLU A 228 14.27 15.89 4.28
C GLU A 228 14.08 15.92 2.75
N ARG A 229 15.14 15.53 2.03
CA ARG A 229 15.08 15.40 0.57
C ARG A 229 14.05 14.32 0.20
N PRO A 230 13.15 14.59 -0.77
CA PRO A 230 12.24 13.58 -1.25
C PRO A 230 13.00 12.50 -2.03
N LEU A 231 12.67 11.24 -1.73
CA LEU A 231 13.20 10.05 -2.42
C LEU A 231 12.25 9.59 -3.53
N ARG A 232 10.95 9.71 -3.28
CA ARG A 232 9.88 9.33 -4.21
C ARG A 232 8.62 10.15 -3.93
N ILE A 233 7.81 10.37 -4.97
CA ILE A 233 6.42 10.78 -4.83
C ILE A 233 5.56 9.58 -5.23
N ILE A 234 4.64 9.20 -4.36
CA ILE A 234 3.64 8.16 -4.62
C ILE A 234 2.30 8.86 -4.82
N THR A 235 1.62 8.53 -5.90
CA THR A 235 0.36 9.14 -6.31
C THR A 235 -0.69 8.07 -6.58
N SER A 236 -1.90 8.48 -6.94
CA SER A 236 -2.97 7.54 -7.32
C SER A 236 -2.60 6.64 -8.50
N SER A 237 -1.69 7.06 -9.39
CA SER A 237 -1.21 6.21 -10.50
C SER A 237 -0.35 5.03 -10.03
N ASP A 238 0.30 5.13 -8.88
CA ASP A 238 1.12 4.05 -8.31
C ASP A 238 0.28 3.00 -7.56
N LEU A 239 -0.98 3.33 -7.20
CA LEU A 239 -1.84 2.45 -6.39
C LEU A 239 -2.07 1.08 -7.05
N ALA A 240 -2.26 1.04 -8.38
CA ALA A 240 -2.50 -0.21 -9.08
C ALA A 240 -1.33 -1.19 -8.92
N VAL A 241 -0.09 -0.71 -9.07
CA VAL A 241 1.13 -1.51 -8.94
C VAL A 241 1.33 -1.99 -7.50
N LEU A 242 1.10 -1.10 -6.52
CA LEU A 242 1.21 -1.46 -5.09
C LEU A 242 0.16 -2.50 -4.68
N ILE A 243 -1.09 -2.34 -5.11
CA ILE A 243 -2.18 -3.28 -4.81
C ILE A 243 -1.94 -4.63 -5.49
N GLU A 244 -1.43 -4.65 -6.73
CA GLU A 244 -1.08 -5.88 -7.44
C GLU A 244 0.00 -6.67 -6.68
N ALA A 245 1.05 -5.99 -6.21
CA ALA A 245 2.09 -6.61 -5.41
C ALA A 245 1.57 -7.19 -4.07
N LEU A 246 0.56 -6.55 -3.45
CA LEU A 246 -0.09 -7.04 -2.23
C LEU A 246 -1.03 -8.23 -2.49
N ASN A 247 -1.45 -8.45 -3.73
CA ASN A 247 -2.30 -9.57 -4.13
C ASN A 247 -1.50 -10.72 -4.77
N GLY A 248 -0.16 -10.64 -4.78
CA GLY A 248 0.73 -11.69 -5.29
C GLY A 248 0.62 -11.94 -6.79
N ARG A 249 0.31 -10.91 -7.57
CA ARG A 249 0.22 -10.98 -9.03
C ARG A 249 1.33 -10.16 -9.68
#